data_6c8596f1e69c2b70669f15eacfc6e93f
#
_entry.id   6c8596f1e69c2b70669f15eacfc6e93f
#
_cell.length_a   1.000
_cell.length_b   1.000
_cell.length_c   1.000
_cell.angle_alpha   90.00
_cell.angle_beta   90.00
_cell.angle_gamma   90.00
#
_symmetry.space_group_name_H-M   'P 1'
#
loop_
_entity.id
_entity.type
_entity.pdbx_description
1 polymer ?
#
loop_
_entity_poly.entity_id
_entity_poly.type
_entity_poly.pdbx_seq_one_letter_code
_entity_poly.pdbx_strand_id
1 'polypeptide(L)'
;MRNLMTGCLLAAFLCAASCGCSKDNGGGEEGGQVAGVTVKPAYNKSEVLHNPLNGWVMYVSADYDPSYFDKEIYVPLLGKNVRVADYASACYIRTKWSVLNPADGQYAWKDPDSKVYKLVQKARELKLPIAFRVVVDGRDQGANTPQFVYDAGAEYAMSEPKYPDRKTPMPQDPIFQRYYEKFVAALAEEFNDPEYTSFIDGYGLGKWGEGHSVAYNKDDVSAVDENTETVKREVLDWITKLYAKHFTKVPLVINYHRVLGHPTSQGTANPNSESLVALAISNGYCIRSDAFGMNNSSWGYSTWEKAIAAQWRYKVPIIMEGGYIVSSHSYWNDPAGYRQG
;
A
#
# COMPACT_ATOMS: atom_id res chain seq x y z
N MET A 1 23.78 -5.69 47.72
CA MET A 1 22.82 -6.75 48.11
C MET A 1 21.66 -6.77 47.10
N ARG A 2 21.61 -7.92 46.49
CA ARG A 2 20.50 -8.60 45.80
C ARG A 2 19.83 -7.96 44.56
N ASN A 3 20.21 -8.60 43.49
CA ASN A 3 19.57 -8.71 42.17
C ASN A 3 18.07 -9.10 42.25
N LEU A 4 17.27 -8.60 41.34
CA LEU A 4 16.16 -9.35 40.76
C LEU A 4 16.10 -9.03 39.25
N MET A 5 16.59 -9.96 38.47
CA MET A 5 16.29 -10.12 37.05
C MET A 5 14.87 -10.69 36.93
N THR A 6 14.02 -10.06 36.14
CA THR A 6 12.78 -10.68 35.66
C THR A 6 12.89 -10.81 34.16
N GLY A 7 13.12 -12.04 33.69
CA GLY A 7 13.17 -12.37 32.28
C GLY A 7 11.76 -12.46 31.68
N CYS A 8 11.53 -11.76 30.58
CA CYS A 8 10.38 -12.00 29.69
C CYS A 8 10.76 -13.08 28.67
N LEU A 9 10.07 -14.20 28.75
CA LEU A 9 10.10 -15.23 27.71
C LEU A 9 9.30 -14.73 26.50
N LEU A 10 9.98 -14.51 25.38
CA LEU A 10 9.36 -14.39 24.07
C LEU A 10 9.14 -15.80 23.51
N ALA A 11 7.88 -16.21 23.39
CA ALA A 11 7.51 -17.43 22.67
C ALA A 11 7.38 -17.08 21.16
N ALA A 12 8.41 -17.45 20.38
CA ALA A 12 8.34 -17.38 18.92
C ALA A 12 7.61 -18.64 18.40
N PHE A 13 6.44 -18.48 17.82
CA PHE A 13 5.79 -19.54 17.04
C PHE A 13 6.32 -19.49 15.60
N LEU A 14 7.22 -20.42 15.28
CA LEU A 14 7.59 -20.74 13.90
C LEU A 14 6.59 -21.78 13.36
N CYS A 15 5.71 -21.38 12.45
CA CYS A 15 5.00 -22.33 11.61
C CYS A 15 5.82 -22.61 10.36
N ALA A 16 6.51 -23.75 10.33
CA ALA A 16 7.09 -24.29 9.11
C ALA A 16 6.07 -25.22 8.43
N ALA A 17 5.51 -24.77 7.31
CA ALA A 17 4.73 -25.63 6.44
C ALA A 17 5.67 -26.31 5.45
N SER A 18 5.92 -27.60 5.65
CA SER A 18 6.59 -28.47 4.68
C SER A 18 5.56 -29.24 3.87
N CYS A 19 5.42 -28.91 2.58
CA CYS A 19 4.79 -29.77 1.60
C CYS A 19 5.76 -30.89 1.21
N GLY A 20 5.52 -32.11 1.68
CA GLY A 20 6.26 -33.29 1.27
C GLY A 20 5.54 -34.03 0.16
N CYS A 21 6.15 -34.09 -1.03
CA CYS A 21 5.86 -35.15 -2.03
C CYS A 21 6.85 -36.28 -1.81
N SER A 22 6.33 -37.46 -1.45
CA SER A 22 7.12 -38.68 -1.32
C SER A 22 7.35 -39.35 -2.67
N LYS A 23 8.58 -39.73 -2.96
CA LYS A 23 8.94 -40.91 -3.74
C LYS A 23 10.07 -41.65 -3.06
N ASP A 24 9.86 -42.94 -2.88
CA ASP A 24 10.76 -43.89 -2.24
C ASP A 24 12.13 -44.01 -2.90
N ASN A 25 13.17 -44.15 -2.12
CA ASN A 25 14.04 -45.34 -2.02
C ASN A 25 15.24 -45.13 -1.09
N GLY A 26 15.29 -46.01 -0.09
CA GLY A 26 16.46 -46.74 0.35
C GLY A 26 17.58 -45.99 1.12
N GLY A 27 17.76 -46.39 2.41
CA GLY A 27 19.03 -46.24 3.13
C GLY A 27 18.87 -45.52 4.49
N GLY A 28 18.95 -46.29 5.58
CA GLY A 28 18.62 -45.82 6.93
C GLY A 28 19.62 -44.84 7.54
N GLU A 29 19.09 -44.01 8.37
CA GLU A 29 19.66 -43.47 9.61
C GLU A 29 18.50 -43.06 10.52
N GLU A 30 18.55 -43.49 11.78
CA GLU A 30 17.52 -43.19 12.79
C GLU A 30 17.54 -41.70 13.16
N GLY A 31 16.76 -40.92 12.44
CA GLY A 31 16.41 -39.53 12.82
C GLY A 31 15.07 -39.53 13.53
N GLY A 32 15.03 -39.05 14.77
CA GLY A 32 13.81 -38.99 15.59
C GLY A 32 12.63 -38.38 14.82
N GLN A 33 11.54 -39.11 14.73
CA GLN A 33 10.28 -38.63 14.15
C GLN A 33 9.78 -37.40 14.92
N VAL A 34 9.84 -36.25 14.30
CA VAL A 34 9.07 -35.09 14.75
C VAL A 34 7.61 -35.44 14.55
N ALA A 35 6.86 -35.58 15.66
CA ALA A 35 5.43 -35.86 15.59
C ALA A 35 4.73 -34.74 14.80
N GLY A 36 4.36 -35.03 13.56
CA GLY A 36 3.61 -34.11 12.72
C GLY A 36 2.19 -33.94 13.22
N VAL A 37 1.70 -32.71 13.31
CA VAL A 37 0.28 -32.45 13.57
C VAL A 37 -0.47 -32.61 12.25
N THR A 38 -1.37 -33.58 12.21
CA THR A 38 -2.30 -33.73 11.08
C THR A 38 -3.50 -32.82 11.29
N VAL A 39 -3.57 -31.73 10.53
CA VAL A 39 -4.74 -30.86 10.49
C VAL A 39 -5.70 -31.36 9.42
N LYS A 40 -6.93 -31.70 9.81
CA LYS A 40 -8.03 -31.98 8.88
C LYS A 40 -8.92 -30.73 8.81
N PRO A 41 -8.85 -29.94 7.75
CA PRO A 41 -9.72 -28.78 7.60
C PRO A 41 -11.18 -29.22 7.54
N ALA A 42 -12.04 -28.59 8.34
CA ALA A 42 -13.48 -28.71 8.18
C ALA A 42 -13.93 -27.70 7.13
N TYR A 43 -14.49 -28.17 6.03
CA TYR A 43 -14.98 -27.30 4.98
C TYR A 43 -16.40 -26.82 5.30
N ASN A 44 -16.57 -25.50 5.42
CA ASN A 44 -17.88 -24.86 5.59
C ASN A 44 -18.18 -23.99 4.38
N LYS A 45 -19.20 -24.34 3.60
CA LYS A 45 -19.60 -23.62 2.37
C LYS A 45 -20.27 -22.27 2.64
N SER A 46 -20.74 -22.04 3.86
CA SER A 46 -21.51 -20.85 4.22
C SER A 46 -20.68 -19.81 4.96
N GLU A 47 -19.44 -20.12 5.33
CA GLU A 47 -18.57 -19.23 6.06
C GLU A 47 -17.69 -18.41 5.12
N VAL A 48 -17.72 -17.10 5.29
CA VAL A 48 -16.78 -16.18 4.64
C VAL A 48 -15.58 -15.99 5.59
N LEU A 49 -14.40 -16.43 5.15
CA LEU A 49 -13.19 -16.29 5.94
C LEU A 49 -12.60 -14.89 5.76
N HIS A 50 -12.61 -14.10 6.80
CA HIS A 50 -11.99 -12.78 6.86
C HIS A 50 -10.57 -12.91 7.44
N ASN A 51 -9.59 -13.08 6.57
CA ASN A 51 -8.19 -13.14 6.98
C ASN A 51 -7.56 -11.74 6.90
N PRO A 52 -6.98 -11.23 7.98
CA PRO A 52 -6.20 -10.01 7.92
C PRO A 52 -5.06 -10.16 6.90
N LEU A 53 -4.84 -9.14 6.08
CA LEU A 53 -3.82 -9.10 5.02
C LEU A 53 -3.93 -10.19 3.94
N ASN A 54 -5.00 -10.99 3.96
CA ASN A 54 -5.24 -12.03 2.96
C ASN A 54 -6.73 -12.12 2.66
N GLY A 55 -7.15 -11.55 1.56
CA GLY A 55 -8.55 -11.51 1.15
C GLY A 55 -8.83 -10.31 0.24
N TRP A 56 -10.09 -10.11 -0.06
CA TRP A 56 -10.52 -8.99 -0.89
C TRP A 56 -10.47 -7.68 -0.10
N VAL A 57 -9.98 -6.64 -0.76
CA VAL A 57 -9.94 -5.28 -0.22
C VAL A 57 -11.02 -4.45 -0.91
N MET A 58 -11.92 -3.86 -0.12
CA MET A 58 -12.93 -2.96 -0.63
C MET A 58 -12.32 -1.59 -0.87
N TYR A 59 -12.17 -1.21 -2.13
CA TYR A 59 -11.65 0.11 -2.50
C TYR A 59 -12.72 1.20 -2.31
N VAL A 60 -12.39 2.21 -1.52
CA VAL A 60 -13.28 3.33 -1.19
C VAL A 60 -12.58 4.65 -1.46
N SER A 61 -13.20 5.53 -2.26
CA SER A 61 -12.76 6.92 -2.38
C SER A 61 -13.32 7.74 -1.23
N ALA A 62 -12.56 8.72 -0.73
CA ALA A 62 -13.06 9.66 0.27
C ALA A 62 -14.22 10.53 -0.21
N ASP A 63 -14.47 10.58 -1.51
CA ASP A 63 -15.61 11.27 -2.11
C ASP A 63 -16.92 10.46 -2.05
N TYR A 64 -16.82 9.16 -1.71
CA TYR A 64 -17.98 8.28 -1.65
C TYR A 64 -18.82 8.56 -0.41
N ASP A 65 -20.13 8.34 -0.55
CA ASP A 65 -21.06 8.31 0.56
C ASP A 65 -20.88 6.99 1.36
N PRO A 66 -21.09 6.98 2.69
CA PRO A 66 -21.02 5.75 3.48
C PRO A 66 -21.95 4.62 3.01
N SER A 67 -23.05 4.92 2.31
CA SER A 67 -23.91 3.91 1.67
C SER A 67 -23.18 3.06 0.62
N TYR A 68 -21.99 3.49 0.18
CA TYR A 68 -21.14 2.66 -0.69
C TYR A 68 -20.80 1.30 -0.09
N PHE A 69 -20.74 1.20 1.22
CA PHE A 69 -20.53 -0.08 1.92
C PHE A 69 -21.70 -1.05 1.79
N ASP A 70 -22.89 -0.55 1.43
CA ASP A 70 -24.09 -1.37 1.19
C ASP A 70 -24.20 -1.81 -0.28
N LYS A 71 -23.19 -1.50 -1.11
CA LYS A 71 -23.17 -1.88 -2.52
C LYS A 71 -23.27 -3.38 -2.70
N GLU A 72 -24.22 -3.79 -3.51
CA GLU A 72 -24.40 -5.17 -3.93
C GLU A 72 -23.93 -5.39 -5.36
N ILE A 73 -23.43 -6.59 -5.62
CA ILE A 73 -23.08 -7.08 -6.95
C ILE A 73 -23.75 -8.44 -7.19
N TYR A 74 -24.18 -8.70 -8.41
CA TYR A 74 -24.67 -10.02 -8.78
C TYR A 74 -23.47 -10.96 -9.04
N VAL A 75 -23.44 -12.09 -8.33
CA VAL A 75 -22.41 -13.12 -8.51
C VAL A 75 -23.01 -14.32 -9.23
N PRO A 76 -22.71 -14.54 -10.53
CA PRO A 76 -23.32 -15.60 -11.34
C PRO A 76 -23.13 -17.00 -10.76
N LEU A 77 -21.96 -17.26 -10.18
CA LEU A 77 -21.65 -18.57 -9.56
C LEU A 77 -22.50 -18.87 -8.32
N LEU A 78 -22.97 -17.83 -7.64
CA LEU A 78 -23.86 -17.96 -6.47
C LEU A 78 -25.34 -17.79 -6.84
N GLY A 79 -25.64 -17.30 -8.03
CA GLY A 79 -26.99 -17.03 -8.51
C GLY A 79 -27.73 -15.95 -7.72
N LYS A 80 -27.03 -15.06 -7.03
CA LYS A 80 -27.61 -14.01 -6.15
C LYS A 80 -26.76 -12.75 -6.08
N ASN A 81 -27.40 -11.67 -5.63
CA ASN A 81 -26.69 -10.49 -5.19
C ASN A 81 -25.97 -10.73 -3.85
N VAL A 82 -24.81 -10.16 -3.69
CA VAL A 82 -24.04 -10.17 -2.45
C VAL A 82 -23.55 -8.75 -2.15
N ARG A 83 -23.58 -8.38 -0.89
CA ARG A 83 -23.00 -7.12 -0.43
C ARG A 83 -21.47 -7.27 -0.42
N VAL A 84 -20.77 -6.34 -1.10
CA VAL A 84 -19.30 -6.41 -1.25
C VAL A 84 -18.59 -6.39 0.09
N ALA A 85 -19.06 -5.57 1.03
CA ALA A 85 -18.47 -5.46 2.37
C ALA A 85 -18.50 -6.77 3.16
N ASP A 86 -19.44 -7.69 2.90
CA ASP A 86 -19.53 -8.99 3.60
C ASP A 86 -18.41 -9.95 3.19
N TYR A 87 -17.73 -9.68 2.08
CA TYR A 87 -16.63 -10.50 1.55
C TYR A 87 -15.27 -9.80 1.62
N ALA A 88 -15.24 -8.53 2.04
CA ALA A 88 -14.02 -7.77 2.18
C ALA A 88 -13.32 -8.10 3.50
N SER A 89 -12.00 -8.19 3.46
CA SER A 89 -11.14 -8.36 4.65
C SER A 89 -10.56 -7.02 5.13
N ALA A 90 -10.61 -5.98 4.31
CA ALA A 90 -10.17 -4.63 4.64
C ALA A 90 -10.89 -3.59 3.77
N CYS A 91 -10.87 -2.35 4.21
CA CYS A 91 -11.32 -1.17 3.48
C CYS A 91 -10.11 -0.33 3.08
N TYR A 92 -9.89 -0.12 1.78
CA TYR A 92 -8.79 0.69 1.28
C TYR A 92 -9.26 2.08 0.90
N ILE A 93 -8.81 3.09 1.65
CA ILE A 93 -9.14 4.50 1.41
C ILE A 93 -7.95 5.17 0.72
N ARG A 94 -8.13 5.48 -0.56
CA ARG A 94 -7.20 6.30 -1.31
C ARG A 94 -7.77 7.70 -1.43
N THR A 95 -7.04 8.70 -0.94
CA THR A 95 -7.53 10.08 -0.91
C THR A 95 -6.40 11.09 -0.91
N LYS A 96 -6.75 12.36 -1.16
CA LYS A 96 -5.81 13.48 -1.21
C LYS A 96 -5.41 13.92 0.20
N TRP A 97 -4.17 14.34 0.36
CA TRP A 97 -3.74 15.01 1.59
C TRP A 97 -4.61 16.23 1.90
N SER A 98 -4.95 17.06 0.90
CA SER A 98 -5.82 18.23 1.06
C SER A 98 -7.23 17.90 1.56
N VAL A 99 -7.73 16.69 1.29
CA VAL A 99 -9.03 16.22 1.81
C VAL A 99 -8.90 15.76 3.26
N LEU A 100 -7.79 15.11 3.61
CA LEU A 100 -7.53 14.65 4.97
C LEU A 100 -7.15 15.76 5.92
N ASN A 101 -6.52 16.83 5.40
CA ASN A 101 -6.00 17.96 6.17
C ASN A 101 -6.35 19.28 5.46
N PRO A 102 -7.62 19.72 5.51
CA PRO A 102 -8.11 20.87 4.75
C PRO A 102 -7.53 22.21 5.22
N ALA A 103 -7.12 22.32 6.48
CA ALA A 103 -6.42 23.47 7.02
C ALA A 103 -5.37 23.01 8.04
N ASP A 104 -4.38 23.87 8.33
CA ASP A 104 -3.31 23.52 9.26
C ASP A 104 -3.85 23.13 10.64
N GLY A 105 -3.52 21.90 11.08
CA GLY A 105 -4.00 21.31 12.33
C GLY A 105 -5.46 20.85 12.33
N GLN A 106 -6.17 20.92 11.20
CA GLN A 106 -7.52 20.37 11.04
C GLN A 106 -7.47 19.08 10.24
N TYR A 107 -8.08 18.03 10.79
CA TYR A 107 -8.03 16.69 10.20
C TYR A 107 -9.44 16.14 9.99
N ALA A 108 -9.75 15.77 8.75
CA ALA A 108 -11.08 15.34 8.35
C ALA A 108 -11.61 14.11 9.09
N TRP A 109 -10.72 13.22 9.54
CA TRP A 109 -11.12 12.06 10.37
C TRP A 109 -11.52 12.42 11.80
N LYS A 110 -11.26 13.66 12.25
CA LYS A 110 -11.69 14.19 13.56
C LYS A 110 -12.96 15.06 13.47
N ASP A 111 -13.42 15.35 12.25
CA ASP A 111 -14.61 16.18 11.99
C ASP A 111 -15.82 15.29 11.68
N PRO A 112 -16.82 15.18 12.59
CA PRO A 112 -18.01 14.34 12.39
C PRO A 112 -18.83 14.68 11.16
N ASP A 113 -18.75 15.89 10.65
CA ASP A 113 -19.48 16.32 9.47
C ASP A 113 -18.77 15.91 8.17
N SER A 114 -17.49 15.60 8.22
CA SER A 114 -16.71 15.18 7.07
C SER A 114 -17.12 13.81 6.53
N LYS A 115 -17.00 13.64 5.22
CA LYS A 115 -17.19 12.32 4.60
C LYS A 115 -16.14 11.31 5.08
N VAL A 116 -14.90 11.73 5.27
CA VAL A 116 -13.80 10.88 5.75
C VAL A 116 -14.14 10.29 7.10
N TYR A 117 -14.57 11.11 8.06
CA TYR A 117 -15.00 10.63 9.37
C TYR A 117 -16.09 9.57 9.25
N LYS A 118 -17.15 9.87 8.48
CA LYS A 118 -18.30 8.97 8.29
C LYS A 118 -17.88 7.63 7.65
N LEU A 119 -16.96 7.67 6.66
CA LEU A 119 -16.41 6.45 6.04
C LEU A 119 -15.59 5.63 7.03
N VAL A 120 -14.74 6.29 7.82
CA VAL A 120 -13.92 5.64 8.87
C VAL A 120 -14.82 4.97 9.91
N GLN A 121 -15.84 5.69 10.40
CA GLN A 121 -16.78 5.11 11.39
C GLN A 121 -17.55 3.92 10.80
N LYS A 122 -17.98 4.02 9.54
CA LYS A 122 -18.68 2.91 8.88
C LYS A 122 -17.79 1.68 8.70
N ALA A 123 -16.53 1.86 8.32
CA ALA A 123 -15.56 0.75 8.25
C ALA A 123 -15.35 0.09 9.64
N ARG A 124 -15.22 0.88 10.70
CA ARG A 124 -15.12 0.37 12.09
C ARG A 124 -16.37 -0.39 12.54
N GLU A 125 -17.56 0.14 12.25
CA GLU A 125 -18.85 -0.53 12.51
C GLU A 125 -18.91 -1.92 11.85
N LEU A 126 -18.44 -2.00 10.61
CA LEU A 126 -18.39 -3.24 9.82
C LEU A 126 -17.18 -4.14 10.17
N LYS A 127 -16.32 -3.71 11.10
CA LYS A 127 -15.07 -4.40 11.48
C LYS A 127 -14.13 -4.65 10.28
N LEU A 128 -14.10 -3.71 9.36
CA LEU A 128 -13.17 -3.72 8.24
C LEU A 128 -11.95 -2.86 8.58
N PRO A 129 -10.77 -3.45 8.86
CA PRO A 129 -9.56 -2.68 9.08
C PRO A 129 -9.25 -1.81 7.86
N ILE A 130 -8.80 -0.58 8.12
CA ILE A 130 -8.58 0.41 7.07
C ILE A 130 -7.14 0.35 6.58
N ALA A 131 -6.96 0.37 5.27
CA ALA A 131 -5.69 0.67 4.64
C ALA A 131 -5.75 2.05 4.01
N PHE A 132 -4.69 2.86 4.18
CA PHE A 132 -4.64 4.21 3.61
C PHE A 132 -3.56 4.35 2.55
N ARG A 133 -3.91 5.07 1.48
CA ARG A 133 -2.97 5.73 0.57
C ARG A 133 -3.29 7.21 0.51
N VAL A 134 -2.35 8.04 0.91
CA VAL A 134 -2.46 9.49 0.82
C VAL A 134 -1.84 9.95 -0.49
N VAL A 135 -2.58 10.69 -1.31
CA VAL A 135 -2.08 11.22 -2.59
C VAL A 135 -1.64 12.67 -2.38
N VAL A 136 -0.39 12.96 -2.70
CA VAL A 136 0.26 14.25 -2.45
C VAL A 136 0.43 15.06 -3.73
N ASP A 137 0.84 14.42 -4.81
CA ASP A 137 1.10 15.09 -6.10
C ASP A 137 -0.20 15.38 -6.86
N GLY A 138 -0.35 16.63 -7.29
CA GLY A 138 -1.57 17.12 -7.95
C GLY A 138 -1.67 16.94 -9.44
N ARG A 139 -0.60 16.54 -10.12
CA ARG A 139 -0.46 16.67 -11.57
C ARG A 139 -1.67 16.25 -12.41
N ASP A 140 -2.26 15.11 -12.18
CA ASP A 140 -3.40 14.61 -12.95
C ASP A 140 -4.68 14.38 -12.13
N GLN A 141 -4.64 14.65 -10.83
CA GLN A 141 -5.75 14.34 -9.90
C GLN A 141 -6.27 15.55 -9.12
N GLY A 142 -5.78 16.75 -9.37
CA GLY A 142 -6.19 18.01 -8.74
C GLY A 142 -5.28 18.45 -7.60
N ALA A 143 -5.75 19.39 -6.79
CA ALA A 143 -5.01 19.96 -5.68
C ALA A 143 -4.91 18.94 -4.53
N ASN A 144 -3.88 18.09 -4.57
CA ASN A 144 -3.70 17.00 -3.61
C ASN A 144 -2.92 17.44 -2.38
N THR A 145 -1.92 18.33 -2.52
CA THR A 145 -1.26 18.99 -1.40
C THR A 145 -2.12 20.19 -0.93
N PRO A 146 -2.36 20.36 0.37
CA PRO A 146 -3.14 21.47 0.89
C PRO A 146 -2.56 22.84 0.51
N GLN A 147 -3.44 23.80 0.18
CA GLN A 147 -3.01 25.13 -0.24
C GLN A 147 -2.18 25.86 0.84
N PHE A 148 -2.50 25.68 2.12
CA PHE A 148 -1.77 26.32 3.22
C PHE A 148 -0.28 25.94 3.27
N VAL A 149 0.11 24.79 2.70
CA VAL A 149 1.52 24.36 2.59
C VAL A 149 2.27 25.27 1.60
N TYR A 150 1.64 25.56 0.47
CA TYR A 150 2.19 26.48 -0.53
C TYR A 150 2.16 27.93 -0.05
N ASP A 151 1.11 28.34 0.67
CA ASP A 151 0.99 29.67 1.26
C ASP A 151 2.07 29.91 2.31
N ALA A 152 2.56 28.86 2.96
CA ALA A 152 3.69 28.90 3.87
C ALA A 152 5.05 28.97 3.15
N GLY A 153 5.07 28.91 1.82
CA GLY A 153 6.26 29.08 0.99
C GLY A 153 6.89 27.77 0.48
N ALA A 154 6.21 26.62 0.58
CA ALA A 154 6.74 25.38 0.02
C ALA A 154 6.95 25.48 -1.50
N GLU A 155 8.10 24.99 -1.96
CA GLU A 155 8.43 24.98 -3.38
C GLU A 155 7.57 24.01 -4.17
N TYR A 156 7.24 24.40 -5.41
CA TYR A 156 6.48 23.59 -6.34
C TYR A 156 6.85 23.86 -7.79
N ALA A 157 6.55 22.92 -8.67
CA ALA A 157 6.51 23.12 -10.10
C ALA A 157 5.07 23.22 -10.61
N MET A 158 4.87 23.94 -11.72
CA MET A 158 3.64 23.89 -12.51
C MET A 158 3.78 22.74 -13.50
N SER A 159 3.00 21.69 -13.29
CA SER A 159 3.48 20.36 -13.60
C SER A 159 3.24 19.82 -14.99
N GLU A 160 2.14 20.10 -15.60
CA GLU A 160 1.84 19.52 -16.92
C GLU A 160 1.12 20.53 -17.82
N PRO A 161 1.48 20.59 -19.11
CA PRO A 161 0.77 21.46 -20.06
C PRO A 161 -0.75 21.20 -20.10
N LYS A 162 -1.14 19.95 -19.85
CA LYS A 162 -2.56 19.55 -19.79
C LYS A 162 -3.30 20.09 -18.56
N TYR A 163 -2.57 20.37 -17.49
CA TYR A 163 -3.14 20.85 -16.21
C TYR A 163 -2.31 22.03 -15.67
N PRO A 164 -2.38 23.19 -16.32
CA PRO A 164 -1.48 24.31 -16.06
C PRO A 164 -1.68 24.97 -14.69
N ASP A 165 -2.79 24.71 -14.02
CA ASP A 165 -3.16 25.22 -12.71
C ASP A 165 -2.76 24.30 -11.56
N ARG A 166 -2.24 23.11 -11.86
CA ARG A 166 -1.91 22.12 -10.83
C ARG A 166 -0.46 22.20 -10.41
N LYS A 167 -0.28 22.28 -9.12
CA LYS A 167 1.03 22.31 -8.46
C LYS A 167 1.53 20.92 -8.14
N THR A 168 2.80 20.70 -8.42
CA THR A 168 3.56 19.51 -8.00
C THR A 168 4.53 19.92 -6.93
N PRO A 169 4.42 19.43 -5.67
CA PRO A 169 5.33 19.84 -4.61
C PRO A 169 6.73 19.29 -4.87
N MET A 170 7.75 20.03 -4.39
CA MET A 170 9.12 19.54 -4.33
C MET A 170 9.29 18.78 -3.02
N PRO A 171 9.45 17.44 -3.03
CA PRO A 171 9.45 16.66 -1.79
C PRO A 171 10.71 16.84 -0.95
N GLN A 172 11.77 17.41 -1.49
CA GLN A 172 12.98 17.80 -0.76
C GLN A 172 12.88 19.18 -0.08
N ASP A 173 11.81 19.95 -0.37
CA ASP A 173 11.63 21.26 0.24
C ASP A 173 11.39 21.16 1.76
N PRO A 174 12.12 21.90 2.60
CA PRO A 174 12.02 21.77 4.05
C PRO A 174 10.67 22.25 4.62
N ILE A 175 9.98 23.18 3.94
CA ILE A 175 8.66 23.63 4.35
C ILE A 175 7.63 22.54 4.07
N PHE A 176 7.69 21.94 2.87
CA PHE A 176 6.88 20.79 2.54
C PHE A 176 7.10 19.66 3.56
N GLN A 177 8.36 19.29 3.82
CA GLN A 177 8.69 18.20 4.74
C GLN A 177 8.16 18.45 6.15
N ARG A 178 8.29 19.67 6.67
CA ARG A 178 7.77 20.05 7.99
C ARG A 178 6.26 19.86 8.11
N TYR A 179 5.50 20.28 7.12
CA TYR A 179 4.03 20.12 7.15
C TYR A 179 3.61 18.68 6.93
N TYR A 180 4.32 17.96 6.07
CA TYR A 180 4.04 16.55 5.84
C TYR A 180 4.37 15.70 7.07
N GLU A 181 5.46 15.98 7.77
CA GLU A 181 5.78 15.33 9.05
C GLU A 181 4.67 15.57 10.10
N LYS A 182 4.18 16.79 10.23
CA LYS A 182 3.07 17.13 11.13
C LYS A 182 1.80 16.35 10.78
N PHE A 183 1.51 16.24 9.50
CA PHE A 183 0.36 15.45 9.01
C PHE A 183 0.52 13.96 9.30
N VAL A 184 1.66 13.36 8.96
CA VAL A 184 1.93 11.93 9.18
C VAL A 184 1.89 11.59 10.67
N ALA A 185 2.41 12.45 11.53
CA ALA A 185 2.33 12.28 12.99
C ALA A 185 0.86 12.23 13.46
N ALA A 186 0.04 13.18 13.02
CA ALA A 186 -1.38 13.21 13.37
C ALA A 186 -2.19 12.03 12.79
N LEU A 187 -1.83 11.56 11.59
CA LEU A 187 -2.43 10.37 10.99
C LEU A 187 -2.10 9.13 11.83
N ALA A 188 -0.87 9.02 12.31
CA ALA A 188 -0.45 7.90 13.13
C ALA A 188 -1.05 7.92 14.55
N GLU A 189 -1.32 9.08 15.13
CA GLU A 189 -2.07 9.17 16.38
C GLU A 189 -3.42 8.46 16.31
N GLU A 190 -4.08 8.49 15.15
CA GLU A 190 -5.39 7.87 14.93
C GLU A 190 -5.30 6.44 14.39
N PHE A 191 -4.37 6.16 13.47
CA PHE A 191 -4.39 4.95 12.66
C PHE A 191 -3.22 3.99 12.90
N ASN A 192 -2.34 4.23 13.88
CA ASN A 192 -1.31 3.26 14.27
C ASN A 192 -1.85 2.21 15.25
N ASP A 193 -2.99 1.61 14.91
CA ASP A 193 -3.66 0.59 15.70
C ASP A 193 -4.05 -0.59 14.81
N PRO A 194 -3.46 -1.79 15.01
CA PRO A 194 -3.73 -2.96 14.19
C PRO A 194 -5.15 -3.53 14.32
N GLU A 195 -5.92 -3.11 15.32
CA GLU A 195 -7.33 -3.47 15.42
C GLU A 195 -8.17 -2.80 14.33
N TYR A 196 -7.80 -1.56 13.97
CA TYR A 196 -8.57 -0.74 13.02
C TYR A 196 -7.85 -0.44 11.72
N THR A 197 -6.56 -0.75 11.64
CA THR A 197 -5.74 -0.45 10.47
C THR A 197 -5.02 -1.69 9.96
N SER A 198 -5.25 -2.02 8.70
CA SER A 198 -4.65 -3.17 8.04
C SER A 198 -3.19 -2.89 7.63
N PHE A 199 -2.98 -1.80 6.90
CA PHE A 199 -1.66 -1.31 6.49
C PHE A 199 -1.73 0.15 6.06
N ILE A 200 -0.56 0.80 5.98
CA ILE A 200 -0.40 2.15 5.43
C ILE A 200 0.50 2.08 4.20
N ASP A 201 0.00 2.62 3.08
CA ASP A 201 0.81 2.86 1.89
C ASP A 201 1.61 4.16 2.13
N GLY A 202 2.79 4.00 2.73
CA GLY A 202 3.54 5.07 3.37
C GLY A 202 4.50 5.80 2.45
N TYR A 203 4.02 6.26 1.29
CA TYR A 203 4.82 7.05 0.36
C TYR A 203 4.08 8.29 -0.14
N GLY A 204 2.99 8.13 -0.87
CA GLY A 204 2.09 9.19 -1.30
C GLY A 204 2.57 10.10 -2.41
N LEU A 205 3.87 10.14 -2.72
CA LEU A 205 4.45 10.97 -3.76
C LEU A 205 4.16 10.41 -5.16
N GLY A 206 4.27 11.29 -6.16
CA GLY A 206 4.01 10.97 -7.55
C GLY A 206 2.54 10.78 -7.89
N LYS A 207 2.26 10.50 -9.16
CA LYS A 207 0.89 10.28 -9.62
C LYS A 207 0.24 9.15 -8.84
N TRP A 208 -0.99 9.34 -8.47
CA TRP A 208 -1.83 8.39 -7.69
C TRP A 208 -1.28 8.01 -6.32
N GLY A 209 -0.21 8.66 -5.85
CA GLY A 209 0.48 8.28 -4.62
C GLY A 209 1.31 7.00 -4.76
N GLU A 210 1.64 6.62 -5.99
CA GLU A 210 2.29 5.35 -6.34
C GLU A 210 3.78 5.48 -6.65
N GLY A 211 4.37 6.67 -6.43
CA GLY A 211 5.76 6.93 -6.83
C GLY A 211 5.94 7.14 -8.34
N HIS A 212 4.86 7.24 -9.09
CA HIS A 212 4.91 7.39 -10.52
C HIS A 212 5.31 8.82 -10.90
N SER A 213 6.43 8.97 -11.59
CA SER A 213 6.90 10.25 -12.14
C SER A 213 7.04 11.35 -11.07
N VAL A 214 7.61 11.04 -9.92
CA VAL A 214 7.90 12.06 -8.88
C VAL A 214 8.84 13.11 -9.45
N ALA A 215 8.52 14.39 -9.23
CA ALA A 215 9.38 15.49 -9.63
C ALA A 215 10.40 15.81 -8.53
N TYR A 216 11.66 15.91 -8.92
CA TYR A 216 12.77 16.30 -8.04
C TYR A 216 13.49 17.57 -8.51
N ASN A 217 13.07 18.12 -9.65
CA ASN A 217 13.56 19.37 -10.20
C ASN A 217 12.35 20.24 -10.57
N LYS A 218 12.26 21.46 -10.02
CA LYS A 218 11.12 22.36 -10.23
C LYS A 218 11.12 23.00 -11.64
N ASP A 219 12.29 23.12 -12.25
CA ASP A 219 12.44 23.74 -13.57
C ASP A 219 12.26 22.72 -14.70
N ASP A 220 12.51 21.43 -14.40
CA ASP A 220 12.23 20.30 -15.29
C ASP A 220 11.73 19.09 -14.49
N VAL A 221 10.42 18.95 -14.42
CA VAL A 221 9.76 17.86 -13.68
C VAL A 221 10.03 16.47 -14.25
N SER A 222 10.59 16.39 -15.45
CA SER A 222 10.96 15.15 -16.14
C SER A 222 12.46 14.83 -16.08
N ALA A 223 13.24 15.70 -15.45
CA ALA A 223 14.69 15.51 -15.33
C ALA A 223 15.06 14.18 -14.68
N VAL A 224 16.01 13.49 -15.31
CA VAL A 224 16.60 12.23 -14.84
C VAL A 224 18.10 12.32 -15.04
N ASP A 225 18.78 12.81 -14.04
CA ASP A 225 20.22 12.98 -14.01
C ASP A 225 20.78 12.54 -12.64
N GLU A 226 22.08 12.59 -12.46
CA GLU A 226 22.75 12.18 -11.22
C GLU A 226 22.24 12.96 -10.00
N ASN A 227 21.94 14.25 -10.15
CA ASN A 227 21.42 15.07 -9.08
C ASN A 227 19.99 14.64 -8.68
N THR A 228 19.11 14.47 -9.64
CA THR A 228 17.73 14.02 -9.37
C THR A 228 17.68 12.60 -8.81
N GLU A 229 18.56 11.70 -9.20
CA GLU A 229 18.68 10.36 -8.62
C GLU A 229 19.20 10.41 -7.16
N THR A 230 20.11 11.34 -6.84
CA THR A 230 20.58 11.57 -5.47
C THR A 230 19.43 12.07 -4.61
N VAL A 231 18.73 13.12 -5.05
CA VAL A 231 17.59 13.70 -4.34
C VAL A 231 16.47 12.66 -4.16
N LYS A 232 16.19 11.86 -5.18
CA LYS A 232 15.21 10.76 -5.11
C LYS A 232 15.53 9.78 -3.98
N ARG A 233 16.80 9.39 -3.84
CA ARG A 233 17.25 8.50 -2.77
C ARG A 233 17.12 9.13 -1.40
N GLU A 234 17.49 10.39 -1.26
CA GLU A 234 17.37 11.15 0.01
C GLU A 234 15.90 11.31 0.42
N VAL A 235 15.03 11.66 -0.52
CA VAL A 235 13.58 11.77 -0.30
C VAL A 235 12.97 10.42 0.08
N LEU A 236 13.36 9.34 -0.59
CA LEU A 236 12.88 8.01 -0.25
C LEU A 236 13.32 7.61 1.17
N ASP A 237 14.57 7.86 1.53
CA ASP A 237 15.08 7.57 2.88
C ASP A 237 14.34 8.41 3.94
N TRP A 238 14.18 9.70 3.69
CA TRP A 238 13.45 10.59 4.58
C TRP A 238 12.00 10.13 4.80
N ILE A 239 11.23 9.93 3.73
CA ILE A 239 9.81 9.63 3.85
C ILE A 239 9.54 8.24 4.46
N THR A 240 10.37 7.26 4.14
CA THR A 240 10.24 5.92 4.73
C THR A 240 10.61 5.90 6.20
N LYS A 241 11.62 6.66 6.61
CA LYS A 241 11.93 6.86 8.03
C LYS A 241 10.85 7.64 8.77
N LEU A 242 10.27 8.66 8.13
CA LEU A 242 9.18 9.43 8.71
C LEU A 242 7.98 8.55 9.06
N TYR A 243 7.50 7.77 8.12
CA TYR A 243 6.39 6.86 8.38
C TYR A 243 6.75 5.79 9.43
N ALA A 244 7.93 5.18 9.33
CA ALA A 244 8.38 4.15 10.27
C ALA A 244 8.55 4.69 11.71
N LYS A 245 8.91 5.95 11.86
CA LYS A 245 8.97 6.63 13.17
C LYS A 245 7.60 6.69 13.86
N HIS A 246 6.54 6.90 13.09
CA HIS A 246 5.20 7.16 13.62
C HIS A 246 4.29 5.91 13.58
N PHE A 247 4.41 5.08 12.55
CA PHE A 247 3.64 3.84 12.41
C PHE A 247 4.46 2.64 12.86
N THR A 248 4.41 2.34 14.14
CA THR A 248 5.23 1.28 14.77
C THR A 248 4.49 -0.03 15.01
N LYS A 249 3.16 -0.04 14.80
CA LYS A 249 2.30 -1.19 15.12
C LYS A 249 1.62 -1.80 13.89
N VAL A 250 1.53 -1.04 12.81
CA VAL A 250 0.87 -1.48 11.56
C VAL A 250 1.88 -1.60 10.44
N PRO A 251 1.69 -2.53 9.48
CA PRO A 251 2.57 -2.68 8.34
C PRO A 251 2.61 -1.42 7.48
N LEU A 252 3.82 -1.03 7.06
CA LEU A 252 4.06 -0.02 6.05
C LEU A 252 4.35 -0.69 4.73
N VAL A 253 3.78 -0.17 3.65
CA VAL A 253 4.00 -0.71 2.31
C VAL A 253 4.41 0.38 1.33
N ILE A 254 5.17 0.01 0.33
CA ILE A 254 5.56 0.89 -0.77
C ILE A 254 5.38 0.18 -2.10
N ASN A 255 4.84 0.90 -3.08
CA ASN A 255 4.72 0.38 -4.43
C ASN A 255 6.10 0.30 -5.10
N TYR A 256 6.65 -0.90 -5.22
CA TYR A 256 7.96 -1.08 -5.82
C TYR A 256 7.96 -0.95 -7.34
N HIS A 257 6.86 -1.25 -8.00
CA HIS A 257 6.70 -1.14 -9.45
C HIS A 257 7.00 0.27 -9.97
N ARG A 258 6.48 1.31 -9.30
CA ARG A 258 6.58 2.70 -9.77
C ARG A 258 7.76 3.45 -9.17
N VAL A 259 8.03 3.26 -7.90
CA VAL A 259 9.18 3.89 -7.22
C VAL A 259 10.49 3.50 -7.89
N LEU A 260 10.55 2.29 -8.42
CA LEU A 260 11.72 1.73 -9.05
C LEU A 260 11.77 1.96 -10.55
N GLY A 261 10.62 2.26 -11.17
CA GLY A 261 10.53 2.47 -12.60
C GLY A 261 11.20 3.76 -13.06
N HIS A 262 11.58 3.78 -14.32
CA HIS A 262 12.04 5.00 -14.97
C HIS A 262 10.87 5.99 -15.08
N PRO A 263 11.06 7.29 -14.77
CA PRO A 263 9.96 8.27 -14.74
C PRO A 263 9.27 8.48 -16.08
N THR A 264 9.95 8.18 -17.20
CA THR A 264 9.43 8.43 -18.54
C THR A 264 9.01 7.17 -19.30
N SER A 265 9.33 5.96 -18.81
CA SER A 265 8.94 4.72 -19.48
C SER A 265 8.44 3.67 -18.50
N GLN A 266 7.22 3.21 -18.73
CA GLN A 266 6.67 2.06 -18.02
C GLN A 266 7.43 0.80 -18.45
N GLY A 267 7.85 0.00 -17.49
CA GLY A 267 8.51 -1.28 -17.76
C GLY A 267 10.04 -1.23 -17.89
N THR A 268 10.66 -0.07 -17.84
CA THR A 268 12.12 0.04 -17.73
C THR A 268 12.51 0.25 -16.28
N ALA A 269 13.26 -0.70 -15.71
CA ALA A 269 13.78 -0.57 -14.35
C ALA A 269 14.78 0.60 -14.29
N ASN A 270 14.71 1.38 -13.21
CA ASN A 270 15.78 2.29 -12.87
C ASN A 270 17.02 1.46 -12.49
N PRO A 271 18.23 1.82 -12.91
CA PRO A 271 19.46 1.14 -12.52
C PRO A 271 19.66 1.01 -10.99
N ASN A 272 19.07 1.93 -10.21
CA ASN A 272 19.14 1.93 -8.75
C ASN A 272 17.96 1.21 -8.08
N SER A 273 17.07 0.58 -8.83
CA SER A 273 15.83 -0.01 -8.32
C SER A 273 16.02 -0.96 -7.15
N GLU A 274 16.96 -1.91 -7.25
CA GLU A 274 17.21 -2.87 -6.17
C GLU A 274 17.68 -2.19 -4.89
N SER A 275 18.55 -1.19 -5.00
CA SER A 275 19.05 -0.45 -3.84
C SER A 275 17.98 0.42 -3.18
N LEU A 276 17.02 0.94 -3.95
CA LEU A 276 15.89 1.72 -3.44
C LEU A 276 14.89 0.83 -2.72
N VAL A 277 14.58 -0.35 -3.26
CA VAL A 277 13.73 -1.35 -2.55
C VAL A 277 14.41 -1.79 -1.25
N ALA A 278 15.70 -2.13 -1.31
CA ALA A 278 16.45 -2.56 -0.14
C ALA A 278 16.47 -1.46 0.94
N LEU A 279 16.58 -0.18 0.55
CA LEU A 279 16.52 0.95 1.46
C LEU A 279 15.15 1.04 2.15
N ALA A 280 14.05 0.99 1.40
CA ALA A 280 12.71 1.01 1.98
C ALA A 280 12.49 -0.16 2.95
N ILE A 281 12.91 -1.37 2.58
CA ILE A 281 12.81 -2.56 3.44
C ILE A 281 13.68 -2.42 4.69
N SER A 282 14.88 -1.87 4.58
CA SER A 282 15.73 -1.60 5.75
C SER A 282 15.12 -0.59 6.72
N ASN A 283 14.25 0.28 6.23
CA ASN A 283 13.45 1.21 7.03
C ASN A 283 12.12 0.60 7.53
N GLY A 284 11.93 -0.72 7.39
CA GLY A 284 10.77 -1.44 7.96
C GLY A 284 9.58 -1.61 7.03
N TYR A 285 9.75 -1.40 5.73
CA TYR A 285 8.65 -1.52 4.77
C TYR A 285 8.47 -2.93 4.21
N CYS A 286 7.22 -3.25 3.93
CA CYS A 286 6.81 -4.31 3.02
C CYS A 286 6.69 -3.77 1.60
N ILE A 287 6.63 -4.63 0.60
CA ILE A 287 6.49 -4.20 -0.80
C ILE A 287 5.08 -4.45 -1.31
N ARG A 288 4.61 -3.56 -2.18
CA ARG A 288 3.33 -3.66 -2.86
C ARG A 288 3.54 -3.62 -4.37
N SER A 289 2.84 -4.47 -5.08
CA SER A 289 2.82 -4.50 -6.54
C SER A 289 1.48 -4.02 -7.08
N ASP A 290 1.53 -3.21 -8.12
CA ASP A 290 0.36 -2.83 -8.89
C ASP A 290 0.02 -3.87 -9.95
N ALA A 291 -1.25 -3.85 -10.38
CA ALA A 291 -1.70 -4.51 -11.58
C ALA A 291 -1.41 -6.01 -11.63
N PHE A 292 -1.41 -6.67 -10.46
CA PHE A 292 -1.27 -8.13 -10.39
C PHE A 292 -2.32 -8.79 -11.27
N GLY A 293 -1.86 -9.71 -12.11
CA GLY A 293 -2.73 -10.45 -13.00
C GLY A 293 -3.11 -9.72 -14.30
N MET A 294 -2.68 -8.50 -14.54
CA MET A 294 -2.84 -7.87 -15.85
C MET A 294 -1.98 -8.57 -16.90
N ASN A 295 -2.63 -9.05 -17.95
CA ASN A 295 -1.99 -9.73 -19.05
C ASN A 295 -1.95 -8.83 -20.28
N ASN A 296 -1.33 -7.64 -20.18
CA ASN A 296 -1.02 -6.87 -21.36
C ASN A 296 0.45 -6.42 -21.34
N SER A 297 1.00 -6.19 -22.52
CA SER A 297 2.41 -5.82 -22.70
C SER A 297 2.78 -4.46 -22.09
N SER A 298 1.79 -3.62 -21.78
CA SER A 298 2.00 -2.27 -21.25
C SER A 298 1.98 -2.22 -19.72
N TRP A 299 1.34 -3.20 -19.06
CA TRP A 299 1.11 -3.22 -17.61
C TRP A 299 1.48 -4.55 -16.97
N GLY A 300 1.88 -5.53 -17.78
CA GLY A 300 2.25 -6.84 -17.27
C GLY A 300 3.50 -6.78 -16.42
N TYR A 301 3.61 -7.71 -15.49
CA TYR A 301 4.82 -7.93 -14.73
C TYR A 301 6.01 -8.05 -15.66
N SER A 302 6.87 -7.07 -15.62
CA SER A 302 8.16 -7.16 -16.30
C SER A 302 9.07 -8.21 -15.64
N THR A 303 10.09 -8.64 -16.34
CA THR A 303 11.03 -9.64 -15.81
C THR A 303 11.68 -9.18 -14.52
N TRP A 304 12.00 -7.89 -14.40
CA TRP A 304 12.66 -7.35 -13.21
C TRP A 304 11.73 -7.28 -11.99
N GLU A 305 10.43 -6.99 -12.17
CA GLU A 305 9.45 -6.99 -11.08
C GLU A 305 9.29 -8.40 -10.50
N LYS A 306 9.22 -9.41 -11.37
CA LYS A 306 9.20 -10.81 -10.94
C LYS A 306 10.48 -11.20 -10.19
N ALA A 307 11.63 -10.74 -10.65
CA ALA A 307 12.91 -11.00 -10.00
C ALA A 307 12.96 -10.37 -8.59
N ILE A 308 12.52 -9.11 -8.44
CA ILE A 308 12.45 -8.44 -7.15
C ILE A 308 11.45 -9.13 -6.22
N ALA A 309 10.25 -9.45 -6.69
CA ALA A 309 9.29 -10.19 -5.88
C ALA A 309 9.84 -11.56 -5.44
N ALA A 310 10.53 -12.28 -6.33
CA ALA A 310 11.18 -13.55 -6.00
C ALA A 310 12.32 -13.39 -4.99
N GLN A 311 13.08 -12.32 -5.05
CA GLN A 311 14.18 -12.01 -4.11
C GLN A 311 13.69 -11.76 -2.69
N TRP A 312 12.53 -11.08 -2.56
CA TRP A 312 12.00 -10.65 -1.28
C TRP A 312 10.88 -11.54 -0.73
N ARG A 313 10.34 -12.47 -1.52
CA ARG A 313 9.39 -13.47 -1.00
C ARG A 313 10.01 -14.23 0.18
N TYR A 314 9.22 -14.51 1.17
CA TYR A 314 9.65 -15.11 2.45
C TYR A 314 10.50 -14.22 3.37
N LYS A 315 10.84 -12.99 2.95
CA LYS A 315 11.59 -12.05 3.78
C LYS A 315 10.69 -10.92 4.29
N VAL A 316 9.80 -10.44 3.43
CA VAL A 316 8.79 -9.44 3.76
C VAL A 316 7.45 -9.81 3.12
N PRO A 317 6.31 -9.40 3.69
CA PRO A 317 5.01 -9.48 3.03
C PRO A 317 5.02 -8.76 1.68
N ILE A 318 4.32 -9.35 0.70
CA ILE A 318 4.10 -8.74 -0.60
C ILE A 318 2.59 -8.55 -0.77
N ILE A 319 2.14 -7.30 -0.81
CA ILE A 319 0.75 -6.95 -1.04
C ILE A 319 0.53 -6.77 -2.53
N MET A 320 -0.54 -7.35 -3.04
CA MET A 320 -0.84 -7.31 -4.47
C MET A 320 -2.12 -6.52 -4.72
N GLU A 321 -2.03 -5.52 -5.60
CA GLU A 321 -3.19 -4.81 -6.11
C GLU A 321 -3.65 -5.45 -7.41
N GLY A 322 -4.91 -5.92 -7.46
CA GLY A 322 -5.47 -6.55 -8.63
C GLY A 322 -5.62 -5.57 -9.80
N GLY A 323 -5.06 -5.92 -10.94
CA GLY A 323 -5.13 -5.10 -12.15
C GLY A 323 -6.39 -5.31 -12.99
N TYR A 324 -7.27 -6.18 -12.58
CA TYR A 324 -8.45 -6.55 -13.36
C TYR A 324 -9.67 -5.66 -13.11
N ILE A 325 -9.65 -4.80 -12.10
CA ILE A 325 -10.85 -4.23 -11.51
C ILE A 325 -11.26 -2.88 -12.12
N VAL A 326 -10.98 -2.65 -13.38
CA VAL A 326 -11.41 -1.45 -14.09
C VAL A 326 -12.40 -1.81 -15.16
N SER A 327 -13.60 -1.30 -15.08
CA SER A 327 -14.72 -1.58 -16.01
C SER A 327 -14.40 -1.29 -17.49
N SER A 328 -13.35 -0.53 -17.76
CA SER A 328 -12.84 -0.25 -19.10
C SER A 328 -11.98 -1.36 -19.70
N HIS A 329 -11.61 -2.37 -18.94
CA HIS A 329 -10.82 -3.47 -19.42
C HIS A 329 -11.72 -4.60 -19.92
N SER A 330 -11.67 -4.90 -21.22
CA SER A 330 -12.54 -5.87 -21.88
C SER A 330 -12.42 -7.31 -21.35
N TYR A 331 -11.32 -7.64 -20.69
CA TYR A 331 -11.06 -8.98 -20.10
C TYR A 331 -11.72 -9.20 -18.73
N TRP A 332 -12.41 -8.22 -18.17
CA TRP A 332 -13.20 -8.35 -16.96
C TRP A 332 -14.24 -9.47 -16.99
N ASN A 333 -14.80 -9.68 -18.15
CA ASN A 333 -15.79 -10.72 -18.38
C ASN A 333 -15.17 -12.01 -18.88
N ASP A 334 -13.83 -12.07 -18.96
CA ASP A 334 -13.14 -13.29 -19.35
C ASP A 334 -12.90 -14.20 -18.15
N PRO A 335 -13.56 -15.37 -18.08
CA PRO A 335 -13.32 -16.35 -17.02
C PRO A 335 -11.87 -16.82 -16.92
N ALA A 336 -11.08 -16.69 -18.00
CA ALA A 336 -9.65 -17.01 -17.99
C ALA A 336 -8.85 -15.99 -17.17
N GLY A 337 -9.23 -14.71 -17.15
CA GLY A 337 -8.62 -13.68 -16.35
C GLY A 337 -8.68 -13.96 -14.84
N TYR A 338 -9.81 -14.45 -14.37
CA TYR A 338 -9.98 -14.84 -12.95
C TYR A 338 -9.15 -16.06 -12.53
N ARG A 339 -8.70 -16.86 -13.47
CA ARG A 339 -7.88 -18.06 -13.21
C ARG A 339 -6.39 -17.78 -13.24
N GLN A 340 -5.98 -16.62 -13.74
CA GLN A 340 -4.58 -16.20 -13.78
C GLN A 340 -4.15 -15.43 -12.52
N GLY A 341 -5.07 -14.85 -11.78
CA GLY A 341 -4.89 -14.26 -10.46
C GLY A 341 -5.16 -15.26 -9.37
#